data_0ceb92baf11d1fa5a747cda99c9f6222
#
_entry.id   0ceb92baf11d1fa5a747cda99c9f6222
#
_cell.length_a   1.000
_cell.length_b   1.000
_cell.length_c   1.000
_cell.angle_alpha   90.00
_cell.angle_beta   90.00
_cell.angle_gamma   90.00
#
_symmetry.space_group_name_H-M   'P 1'
#
loop_
_entity.id
_entity.type
_entity.pdbx_description
1 polymer ?
#
loop_
_entity_poly.entity_id
_entity_poly.type
_entity_poly.pdbx_seq_one_letter_code
_entity_poly.pdbx_strand_id
1 'polypeptide(L)'
;MDESTSSIVRRYGHALRRTGPGRLARAARFRRLVQRTLAAMPDLETTRQGREARHDLVIALRRCMIWRSFEDAERLAYDITALYQADREDRARHLTIHAILPMAESTLIRDAIYMASMAISPEHRRRTRQRLNVKRGRDDRIESRYVTRFELVFIRWRFRIDLRTSDWATRMLAGMRRFIPRNWRGTRRDREIRTLV
;
A
#
# COMPACT_ATOMS: atom_id res chain seq x y z
N MET A 1 -7.24 15.85 16.13
CA MET A 1 -5.80 15.76 16.46
C MET A 1 -5.04 15.82 15.14
N ASP A 2 -4.48 16.96 14.84
CA ASP A 2 -3.73 17.17 13.59
C ASP A 2 -2.37 16.48 13.70
N GLU A 3 -2.21 15.40 12.96
CA GLU A 3 -0.95 14.73 12.87
C GLU A 3 -0.08 15.45 11.82
N SER A 4 0.96 16.13 12.28
CA SER A 4 1.87 16.87 11.40
C SER A 4 2.53 15.94 10.37
N THR A 5 2.85 16.46 9.18
CA THR A 5 3.58 15.74 8.13
C THR A 5 4.83 15.05 8.67
N SER A 6 5.53 15.68 9.62
CA SER A 6 6.73 15.12 10.25
C SER A 6 6.45 13.88 11.08
N SER A 7 5.29 13.80 11.76
CA SER A 7 4.89 12.62 12.54
C SER A 7 4.53 11.45 11.65
N ILE A 8 3.80 11.73 10.55
CA ILE A 8 3.44 10.72 9.54
C ILE A 8 4.70 10.12 8.91
N VAL A 9 5.60 10.98 8.43
CA VAL A 9 6.87 10.56 7.82
C VAL A 9 7.73 9.78 8.80
N ARG A 10 7.78 10.18 10.08
CA ARG A 10 8.51 9.47 11.12
C ARG A 10 7.95 8.07 11.36
N ARG A 11 6.63 7.94 11.50
CA ARG A 11 5.95 6.66 11.74
C ARG A 11 6.23 5.66 10.62
N TYR A 12 6.02 6.04 9.37
CA TYR A 12 6.20 5.14 8.23
C TYR A 12 7.67 4.93 7.87
N GLY A 13 8.51 5.94 8.04
CA GLY A 13 9.95 5.83 7.85
C GLY A 13 10.61 4.90 8.87
N HIS A 14 10.10 4.84 10.11
CA HIS A 14 10.61 3.92 11.12
C HIS A 14 10.40 2.44 10.74
N ALA A 15 9.29 2.11 10.10
CA ALA A 15 9.03 0.75 9.63
C ALA A 15 10.03 0.29 8.55
N LEU A 16 10.56 1.21 7.73
CA LEU A 16 11.58 0.91 6.73
C LEU A 16 12.97 0.65 7.35
N ARG A 17 13.22 1.17 8.53
CA ARG A 17 14.50 0.94 9.26
C ARG A 17 14.69 -0.51 9.71
N ARG A 18 13.63 -1.30 9.80
CA ARG A 18 13.67 -2.68 10.31
C ARG A 18 14.04 -3.73 9.27
N THR A 19 14.26 -3.38 8.01
CA THR A 19 14.40 -4.33 6.91
C THR A 19 15.75 -4.20 6.18
N GLY A 20 16.69 -5.09 6.45
CA GLY A 20 17.89 -5.38 5.68
C GLY A 20 19.01 -4.33 5.65
N PRO A 21 20.15 -4.60 4.99
CA PRO A 21 21.25 -3.66 4.83
C PRO A 21 20.82 -2.40 4.05
N GLY A 22 21.44 -1.26 4.34
CA GLY A 22 21.07 0.02 3.72
C GLY A 22 19.77 0.65 4.23
N ARG A 23 19.22 0.15 5.34
CA ARG A 23 17.93 0.60 5.92
C ARG A 23 17.88 2.09 6.27
N LEU A 24 19.00 2.68 6.73
CA LEU A 24 19.05 4.11 7.04
C LEU A 24 18.98 4.97 5.78
N ALA A 25 19.76 4.61 4.76
CA ALA A 25 19.73 5.29 3.46
C ALA A 25 18.33 5.17 2.82
N ARG A 26 17.69 3.99 2.87
CA ARG A 26 16.34 3.77 2.37
C ARG A 26 15.30 4.63 3.10
N ALA A 27 15.40 4.72 4.42
CA ALA A 27 14.51 5.55 5.22
C ALA A 27 14.72 7.05 4.94
N ALA A 28 15.96 7.47 4.67
CA ALA A 28 16.28 8.84 4.28
C ALA A 28 15.75 9.18 2.88
N ARG A 29 15.92 8.27 1.90
CA ARG A 29 15.35 8.42 0.55
C ARG A 29 13.82 8.52 0.60
N PHE A 30 13.16 7.66 1.37
CA PHE A 30 11.71 7.71 1.58
C PHE A 30 11.26 9.03 2.16
N ARG A 31 11.91 9.51 3.23
CA ARG A 31 11.55 10.80 3.85
C ARG A 31 11.67 11.95 2.85
N ARG A 32 12.77 12.03 2.11
CA ARG A 32 12.98 13.07 1.09
C ARG A 32 11.92 13.01 -0.01
N LEU A 33 11.57 11.81 -0.49
CA LEU A 33 10.52 11.63 -1.48
C LEU A 33 9.19 12.16 -0.96
N VAL A 34 8.76 11.71 0.22
CA VAL A 34 7.49 12.12 0.82
C VAL A 34 7.45 13.63 1.07
N GLN A 35 8.52 14.21 1.66
CA GLN A 35 8.58 15.65 1.93
C GLN A 35 8.47 16.47 0.65
N ARG A 36 9.23 16.10 -0.40
CA ARG A 36 9.18 16.78 -1.70
C ARG A 36 7.79 16.70 -2.32
N THR A 37 7.17 15.51 -2.30
CA THR A 37 5.85 15.28 -2.89
C THR A 37 4.76 16.04 -2.14
N LEU A 38 4.78 16.03 -0.81
CA LEU A 38 3.80 16.76 0.01
C LEU A 38 3.99 18.30 -0.09
N ALA A 39 5.23 18.77 -0.21
CA ALA A 39 5.50 20.20 -0.41
C ALA A 39 4.99 20.71 -1.77
N ALA A 40 4.92 19.85 -2.77
CA ALA A 40 4.35 20.18 -4.08
C ALA A 40 2.81 20.22 -4.10
N MET A 41 2.15 19.83 -3.01
CA MET A 41 0.69 19.73 -2.90
C MET A 41 0.16 20.39 -1.60
N PRO A 42 0.36 21.71 -1.41
CA PRO A 42 0.05 22.39 -0.15
C PRO A 42 -1.45 22.39 0.18
N ASP A 43 -2.33 22.51 -0.83
CA ASP A 43 -3.78 22.63 -0.64
C ASP A 43 -4.41 21.39 0.01
N LEU A 44 -3.77 20.23 -0.09
CA LEU A 44 -4.23 19.02 0.59
C LEU A 44 -4.21 19.14 2.14
N GLU A 45 -3.57 20.16 2.68
CA GLU A 45 -3.57 20.41 4.14
C GLU A 45 -4.82 21.14 4.62
N THR A 46 -5.49 21.87 3.75
CA THR A 46 -6.58 22.78 4.11
C THR A 46 -7.86 22.05 4.49
N THR A 47 -8.16 20.92 3.87
CA THR A 47 -9.39 20.17 4.09
C THR A 47 -9.18 18.90 4.89
N ARG A 48 -10.23 18.39 5.55
CA ARG A 48 -10.17 17.09 6.23
C ARG A 48 -9.85 15.96 5.26
N GLN A 49 -10.51 15.93 4.11
CA GLN A 49 -10.28 14.90 3.09
C GLN A 49 -8.87 14.97 2.51
N GLY A 50 -8.34 16.18 2.28
CA GLY A 50 -6.97 16.39 1.85
C GLY A 50 -5.95 15.88 2.87
N ARG A 51 -6.17 16.09 4.17
CA ARG A 51 -5.30 15.54 5.22
C ARG A 51 -5.33 14.00 5.25
N GLU A 52 -6.50 13.38 5.04
CA GLU A 52 -6.60 11.92 4.90
C GLU A 52 -5.87 11.44 3.63
N ALA A 53 -5.98 12.16 2.51
CA ALA A 53 -5.28 11.87 1.26
C ALA A 53 -3.75 11.96 1.40
N ARG A 54 -3.23 12.90 2.19
CA ARG A 54 -1.78 12.96 2.53
C ARG A 54 -1.31 11.69 3.22
N HIS A 55 -2.09 11.14 4.15
CA HIS A 55 -1.79 9.85 4.77
C HIS A 55 -1.80 8.71 3.75
N ASP A 56 -2.80 8.71 2.87
CA ASP A 56 -2.93 7.70 1.83
C ASP A 56 -1.77 7.75 0.84
N LEU A 57 -1.31 8.94 0.48
CA LEU A 57 -0.12 9.14 -0.34
C LEU A 57 1.13 8.53 0.30
N VAL A 58 1.36 8.82 1.58
CA VAL A 58 2.53 8.27 2.30
C VAL A 58 2.47 6.74 2.35
N ILE A 59 1.28 6.18 2.57
CA ILE A 59 1.05 4.72 2.54
C ILE A 59 1.32 4.16 1.14
N ALA A 60 0.82 4.83 0.09
CA ALA A 60 0.98 4.46 -1.30
C ALA A 60 2.46 4.41 -1.71
N LEU A 61 3.19 5.50 -1.49
CA LEU A 61 4.63 5.58 -1.77
C LEU A 61 5.44 4.54 -1.02
N ARG A 62 5.11 4.32 0.27
CA ARG A 62 5.74 3.26 1.06
C ARG A 62 5.48 1.87 0.49
N ARG A 63 4.25 1.59 0.06
CA ARG A 63 3.89 0.31 -0.55
C ARG A 63 4.66 0.09 -1.85
N CYS A 64 4.70 1.09 -2.74
CA CYS A 64 5.50 1.01 -3.96
C CYS A 64 6.98 0.77 -3.66
N MET A 65 7.56 1.51 -2.73
CA MET A 65 8.97 1.32 -2.34
C MET A 65 9.27 -0.06 -1.74
N ILE A 66 8.32 -0.66 -1.02
CA ILE A 66 8.50 -1.97 -0.38
C ILE A 66 8.24 -3.11 -1.37
N TRP A 67 7.22 -2.99 -2.20
CA TRP A 67 6.70 -4.08 -3.02
C TRP A 67 7.19 -4.04 -4.46
N ARG A 68 7.60 -2.87 -4.93
CA ARG A 68 8.20 -2.64 -6.24
C ARG A 68 9.64 -2.12 -6.06
N SER A 69 9.89 -0.89 -6.42
CA SER A 69 11.20 -0.25 -6.31
C SER A 69 11.07 1.19 -5.80
N PHE A 70 12.20 1.83 -5.55
CA PHE A 70 12.22 3.25 -5.24
C PHE A 70 11.86 4.08 -6.47
N GLU A 71 12.29 3.67 -7.62
CA GLU A 71 12.03 4.30 -8.92
C GLU A 71 10.53 4.28 -9.24
N ASP A 72 9.83 3.16 -8.98
CA ASP A 72 8.37 3.09 -9.10
C ASP A 72 7.66 4.02 -8.12
N ALA A 73 8.19 4.16 -6.91
CA ALA A 73 7.63 5.12 -5.94
C ALA A 73 7.86 6.57 -6.37
N GLU A 74 9.01 6.90 -6.98
CA GLU A 74 9.27 8.23 -7.55
C GLU A 74 8.35 8.52 -8.73
N ARG A 75 8.16 7.55 -9.64
CA ARG A 75 7.23 7.69 -10.76
C ARG A 75 5.81 7.94 -10.26
N LEU A 76 5.32 7.13 -9.32
CA LEU A 76 4.00 7.35 -8.72
C LEU A 76 3.87 8.74 -8.09
N ALA A 77 4.92 9.21 -7.39
CA ALA A 77 4.93 10.55 -6.81
C ALA A 77 4.84 11.65 -7.89
N TYR A 78 5.56 11.46 -8.99
CA TYR A 78 5.53 12.37 -10.15
C TYR A 78 4.13 12.40 -10.77
N ASP A 79 3.54 11.24 -11.06
CA ASP A 79 2.24 11.13 -11.70
C ASP A 79 1.11 11.74 -10.84
N ILE A 80 1.16 11.52 -9.52
CA ILE A 80 0.20 12.14 -8.59
C ILE A 80 0.39 13.66 -8.52
N THR A 81 1.63 14.14 -8.55
CA THR A 81 1.92 15.58 -8.57
C THR A 81 1.45 16.23 -9.86
N ALA A 82 1.67 15.57 -11.01
CA ALA A 82 1.16 16.04 -12.29
C ALA A 82 -0.38 16.08 -12.33
N LEU A 83 -1.02 15.05 -11.78
CA LEU A 83 -2.48 15.02 -11.63
C LEU A 83 -2.97 16.17 -10.74
N TYR A 84 -2.30 16.43 -9.62
CA TYR A 84 -2.63 17.54 -8.72
C TYR A 84 -2.53 18.89 -9.43
N GLN A 85 -1.51 19.12 -10.25
CA GLN A 85 -1.37 20.35 -11.02
C GLN A 85 -2.49 20.54 -12.07
N ALA A 86 -2.94 19.43 -12.68
CA ALA A 86 -4.03 19.43 -13.64
C ALA A 86 -5.42 19.47 -13.00
N ASP A 87 -5.54 19.09 -11.73
CA ASP A 87 -6.83 19.05 -11.01
C ASP A 87 -7.25 20.48 -10.59
N ARG A 88 -8.54 20.69 -10.51
CA ARG A 88 -9.11 22.01 -10.23
C ARG A 88 -9.11 22.31 -8.73
N GLU A 89 -8.53 23.47 -8.38
CA GLU A 89 -8.50 23.96 -7.01
C GLU A 89 -9.92 24.29 -6.48
N ASP A 90 -10.77 24.85 -7.32
CA ASP A 90 -12.17 25.20 -6.98
C ASP A 90 -13.00 23.96 -6.59
N ARG A 91 -12.57 22.76 -6.95
CA ARG A 91 -13.16 21.49 -6.55
C ARG A 91 -12.39 20.80 -5.42
N ALA A 92 -11.63 21.55 -4.64
CA ALA A 92 -10.84 21.05 -3.51
C ALA A 92 -9.95 19.84 -3.86
N ARG A 93 -9.40 19.80 -5.09
CA ARG A 93 -8.53 18.72 -5.58
C ARG A 93 -9.19 17.33 -5.48
N HIS A 94 -10.48 17.26 -5.74
CA HIS A 94 -11.27 16.05 -5.55
C HIS A 94 -10.74 14.86 -6.35
N LEU A 95 -10.34 15.08 -7.61
CA LEU A 95 -9.79 14.02 -8.46
C LEU A 95 -8.49 13.46 -7.88
N THR A 96 -7.56 14.32 -7.47
CA THR A 96 -6.29 13.93 -6.86
C THR A 96 -6.51 13.12 -5.59
N ILE A 97 -7.38 13.59 -4.69
CA ILE A 97 -7.69 12.92 -3.41
C ILE A 97 -8.15 11.48 -3.66
N HIS A 98 -9.04 11.28 -4.63
CA HIS A 98 -9.59 9.96 -4.91
C HIS A 98 -8.70 9.07 -5.79
N ALA A 99 -7.74 9.65 -6.54
CA ALA A 99 -6.86 8.89 -7.43
C ALA A 99 -5.65 8.26 -6.74
N ILE A 100 -5.18 8.80 -5.61
CA ILE A 100 -3.93 8.36 -4.94
C ILE A 100 -3.89 6.85 -4.72
N LEU A 101 -4.91 6.28 -4.09
CA LEU A 101 -4.92 4.84 -3.80
C LEU A 101 -5.13 3.99 -5.05
N PRO A 102 -6.08 4.28 -5.96
CA PRO A 102 -6.22 3.54 -7.21
C PRO A 102 -4.96 3.55 -8.07
N MET A 103 -4.26 4.67 -8.21
CA MET A 103 -2.99 4.76 -8.94
C MET A 103 -1.92 3.89 -8.30
N ALA A 104 -1.79 3.92 -6.98
CA ALA A 104 -0.86 3.03 -6.28
C ALA A 104 -1.22 1.55 -6.47
N GLU A 105 -2.48 1.18 -6.40
CA GLU A 105 -2.93 -0.20 -6.58
C GLU A 105 -2.76 -0.70 -8.03
N SER A 106 -2.81 0.19 -9.03
CA SER A 106 -2.53 -0.17 -10.43
C SER A 106 -1.05 -0.50 -10.67
N THR A 107 -0.14 0.14 -9.92
CA THR A 107 1.30 -0.13 -10.01
C THR A 107 1.73 -1.37 -9.22
N LEU A 108 0.90 -1.83 -8.27
CA LEU A 108 1.22 -2.92 -7.37
C LEU A 108 0.62 -4.24 -7.86
N ILE A 109 1.44 -5.29 -7.80
CA ILE A 109 0.96 -6.62 -8.17
C ILE A 109 0.24 -7.23 -6.98
N ARG A 110 -0.99 -7.65 -7.23
CA ARG A 110 -1.84 -8.32 -6.24
C ARG A 110 -1.54 -9.81 -6.15
N ASP A 111 -0.30 -10.18 -5.87
CA ASP A 111 0.04 -11.56 -5.54
C ASP A 111 -0.51 -11.96 -4.15
N ALA A 112 -0.60 -13.27 -3.90
CA ALA A 112 -1.17 -13.78 -2.65
C ALA A 112 -0.39 -13.29 -1.40
N ILE A 113 0.92 -13.08 -1.52
CA ILE A 113 1.78 -12.61 -0.42
C ILE A 113 1.51 -11.12 -0.15
N TYR A 114 1.37 -10.32 -1.22
CA TYR A 114 0.97 -8.91 -1.10
C TYR A 114 -0.41 -8.80 -0.45
N MET A 115 -1.40 -9.54 -0.96
CA MET A 115 -2.75 -9.54 -0.42
C MET A 115 -2.79 -9.94 1.06
N ALA A 116 -2.07 -11.02 1.43
CA ALA A 116 -1.94 -11.42 2.83
C ALA A 116 -1.31 -10.34 3.71
N SER A 117 -0.25 -9.68 3.22
CA SER A 117 0.41 -8.60 3.95
C SER A 117 -0.48 -7.37 4.11
N MET A 118 -1.30 -7.04 3.11
CA MET A 118 -2.26 -5.94 3.21
C MET A 118 -3.38 -6.26 4.20
N ALA A 119 -3.89 -7.47 4.16
CA ALA A 119 -4.95 -7.95 5.03
C ALA A 119 -4.59 -7.85 6.52
N ILE A 120 -3.35 -8.17 6.89
CA ILE A 120 -2.87 -8.07 8.28
C ILE A 120 -2.28 -6.71 8.62
N SER A 121 -2.24 -5.76 7.69
CA SER A 121 -1.64 -4.45 7.91
C SER A 121 -2.39 -3.66 8.99
N PRO A 122 -1.67 -2.89 9.84
CA PRO A 122 -2.30 -2.05 10.86
C PRO A 122 -3.28 -1.04 10.25
N GLU A 123 -2.97 -0.53 9.07
CA GLU A 123 -3.80 0.42 8.33
C GLU A 123 -5.14 -0.19 7.93
N HIS A 124 -5.11 -1.41 7.38
CA HIS A 124 -6.33 -2.14 7.00
C HIS A 124 -7.19 -2.41 8.24
N ARG A 125 -6.59 -2.93 9.32
CA ARG A 125 -7.30 -3.19 10.58
C ARG A 125 -7.91 -1.94 11.18
N ARG A 126 -7.21 -0.79 11.12
CA ARG A 126 -7.74 0.50 11.60
C ARG A 126 -8.97 0.92 10.79
N ARG A 127 -8.88 0.88 9.46
CA ARG A 127 -10.01 1.22 8.55
C ARG A 127 -11.20 0.30 8.74
N THR A 128 -10.94 -1.02 8.88
CA THR A 128 -12.00 -1.99 9.13
C THR A 128 -12.72 -1.72 10.44
N ARG A 129 -11.99 -1.42 11.53
CA ARG A 129 -12.59 -1.03 12.80
C ARG A 129 -13.42 0.24 12.69
N GLN A 130 -12.92 1.25 12.00
CA GLN A 130 -13.65 2.50 11.78
C GLN A 130 -14.94 2.25 10.96
N ARG A 131 -14.84 1.47 9.88
CA ARG A 131 -15.98 1.15 9.01
C ARG A 131 -17.06 0.35 9.72
N LEU A 132 -16.67 -0.62 10.56
CA LEU A 132 -17.58 -1.47 11.32
C LEU A 132 -17.97 -0.90 12.69
N ASN A 133 -17.52 0.33 13.01
CA ASN A 133 -17.76 1.00 14.30
C ASN A 133 -17.39 0.14 15.53
N VAL A 134 -16.34 -0.66 15.42
CA VAL A 134 -15.88 -1.55 16.49
C VAL A 134 -15.13 -0.74 17.54
N LYS A 135 -15.65 -0.70 18.76
CA LYS A 135 -15.06 0.04 19.89
C LYS A 135 -14.13 -0.87 20.71
N ARG A 136 -12.96 -0.34 21.08
CA ARG A 136 -12.08 -1.00 22.06
C ARG A 136 -12.80 -1.07 23.42
N GLY A 137 -12.81 -2.25 24.06
CA GLY A 137 -13.41 -2.46 25.38
C GLY A 137 -14.77 -3.14 25.38
N ARG A 138 -15.34 -3.45 24.20
CA ARG A 138 -16.41 -4.45 24.06
C ARG A 138 -15.77 -5.75 23.57
N ASP A 139 -16.38 -6.90 23.87
CA ASP A 139 -15.94 -8.22 23.39
C ASP A 139 -16.02 -8.38 21.85
N ASP A 140 -16.13 -7.27 21.13
CA ASP A 140 -16.18 -7.23 19.67
C ASP A 140 -14.85 -7.73 19.08
N ARG A 141 -14.83 -8.93 18.54
CA ARG A 141 -13.68 -9.52 17.87
C ARG A 141 -13.85 -9.46 16.35
N ILE A 142 -12.91 -8.84 15.68
CA ILE A 142 -12.85 -8.88 14.21
C ILE A 142 -12.08 -10.13 13.81
N GLU A 143 -12.77 -11.11 13.25
CA GLU A 143 -12.16 -12.24 12.58
C GLU A 143 -12.07 -11.94 11.07
N SER A 144 -10.87 -11.98 10.54
CA SER A 144 -10.66 -11.84 9.11
C SER A 144 -10.52 -13.23 8.50
N ARG A 145 -11.49 -13.61 7.69
CA ARG A 145 -11.41 -14.83 6.89
C ARG A 145 -11.09 -14.44 5.46
N TYR A 146 -9.99 -14.96 4.95
CA TYR A 146 -9.57 -14.72 3.59
C TYR A 146 -9.84 -15.94 2.74
N VAL A 147 -10.47 -15.72 1.60
CA VAL A 147 -10.59 -16.76 0.56
C VAL A 147 -9.51 -16.47 -0.46
N THR A 148 -8.51 -17.31 -0.52
CA THR A 148 -7.47 -17.23 -1.54
C THR A 148 -7.72 -18.32 -2.56
N ARG A 149 -7.95 -17.91 -3.80
CA ARG A 149 -8.12 -18.83 -4.91
C ARG A 149 -6.76 -19.13 -5.53
N PHE A 150 -6.37 -20.40 -5.50
CA PHE A 150 -5.20 -20.90 -6.20
C PHE A 150 -5.62 -21.65 -7.46
N GLU A 151 -5.00 -21.32 -8.56
CA GLU A 151 -5.10 -22.07 -9.78
C GLU A 151 -3.80 -22.82 -9.98
N LEU A 152 -3.86 -24.15 -9.77
CA LEU A 152 -2.74 -25.04 -10.03
C LEU A 152 -2.91 -25.60 -11.45
N VAL A 153 -1.94 -25.29 -12.31
CA VAL A 153 -1.88 -25.86 -13.66
C VAL A 153 -0.82 -26.93 -13.66
N PHE A 154 -1.24 -28.18 -13.80
CA PHE A 154 -0.35 -29.33 -13.91
C PHE A 154 -0.54 -29.98 -15.27
N ILE A 155 0.43 -29.82 -16.17
CA ILE A 155 0.46 -30.33 -17.56
C ILE A 155 -0.80 -29.89 -18.36
N ARG A 156 -1.89 -30.67 -18.27
CA ARG A 156 -3.18 -30.39 -18.97
C ARG A 156 -4.35 -30.19 -18.02
N TRP A 157 -4.13 -30.32 -16.72
CA TRP A 157 -5.18 -30.21 -15.70
C TRP A 157 -5.10 -28.85 -15.00
N ARG A 158 -6.24 -28.20 -14.84
CA ARG A 158 -6.38 -26.99 -14.05
C ARG A 158 -7.19 -27.30 -12.81
N PHE A 159 -6.55 -27.22 -11.66
CA PHE A 159 -7.23 -27.37 -10.37
C PHE A 159 -7.43 -25.99 -9.77
N ARG A 160 -8.67 -25.69 -9.43
CA ARG A 160 -9.02 -24.46 -8.74
C ARG A 160 -9.33 -24.80 -7.29
N ILE A 161 -8.49 -24.33 -6.38
CA ILE A 161 -8.61 -24.58 -4.95
C ILE A 161 -8.91 -23.27 -4.25
N ASP A 162 -10.07 -23.17 -3.59
CA ASP A 162 -10.42 -22.06 -2.73
C ASP A 162 -10.01 -22.38 -1.30
N LEU A 163 -8.89 -21.80 -0.84
CA LEU A 163 -8.42 -21.96 0.54
C LEU A 163 -8.99 -20.84 1.42
N ARG A 164 -9.77 -21.22 2.42
CA ARG A 164 -10.16 -20.31 3.50
C ARG A 164 -9.04 -20.29 4.54
N THR A 165 -8.35 -19.15 4.65
CA THR A 165 -7.24 -19.04 5.59
C THR A 165 -7.65 -18.26 6.84
N SER A 166 -7.22 -18.77 7.99
CA SER A 166 -7.30 -18.08 9.26
C SER A 166 -6.18 -17.03 9.42
N ASP A 167 -6.27 -16.18 10.44
CA ASP A 167 -5.29 -15.13 10.72
C ASP A 167 -3.84 -15.63 10.79
N TRP A 168 -3.60 -16.82 11.37
CA TRP A 168 -2.24 -17.38 11.48
C TRP A 168 -1.67 -17.76 10.11
N ALA A 169 -2.47 -18.41 9.26
CA ALA A 169 -2.04 -18.80 7.90
C ALA A 169 -1.78 -17.56 7.04
N THR A 170 -2.59 -16.51 7.18
CA THR A 170 -2.37 -15.23 6.52
C THR A 170 -1.07 -14.57 6.97
N ARG A 171 -0.74 -14.65 8.28
CA ARG A 171 0.55 -14.15 8.79
C ARG A 171 1.73 -14.96 8.28
N MET A 172 1.59 -16.28 8.22
CA MET A 172 2.61 -17.16 7.65
C MET A 172 2.85 -16.83 6.18
N LEU A 173 1.78 -16.71 5.39
CA LEU A 173 1.87 -16.35 3.97
C LEU A 173 2.53 -14.96 3.78
N ALA A 174 2.15 -13.98 4.57
CA ALA A 174 2.79 -12.66 4.55
C ALA A 174 4.29 -12.74 4.91
N GLY A 175 4.67 -13.63 5.84
CA GLY A 175 6.05 -13.90 6.23
C GLY A 175 6.90 -14.52 5.12
N MET A 176 6.30 -15.31 4.23
CA MET A 176 6.98 -15.92 3.08
C MET A 176 7.59 -14.91 2.12
N ARG A 177 7.21 -13.64 2.20
CA ARG A 177 7.85 -12.55 1.45
C ARG A 177 9.38 -12.55 1.55
N ARG A 178 9.93 -13.00 2.69
CA ARG A 178 11.38 -13.04 2.92
C ARG A 178 12.08 -14.11 2.09
N PHE A 179 11.38 -15.19 1.77
CA PHE A 179 11.92 -16.37 1.12
C PHE A 179 11.62 -16.44 -0.38
N ILE A 180 10.55 -15.81 -0.82
CA ILE A 180 10.14 -15.85 -2.23
C ILE A 180 10.56 -14.56 -2.93
N PRO A 181 11.51 -14.62 -3.89
CA PRO A 181 11.97 -13.49 -4.67
C PRO A 181 10.83 -12.80 -5.43
N ARG A 182 10.96 -11.50 -5.67
CA ARG A 182 9.93 -10.70 -6.36
C ARG A 182 9.61 -11.20 -7.77
N ASN A 183 10.63 -11.64 -8.51
CA ASN A 183 10.49 -12.17 -9.87
C ASN A 183 9.73 -13.50 -9.94
N TRP A 184 9.60 -14.20 -8.83
CA TRP A 184 8.86 -15.46 -8.74
C TRP A 184 7.39 -15.26 -8.31
N ARG A 185 7.04 -14.03 -7.94
CA ARG A 185 5.69 -13.68 -7.51
C ARG A 185 4.88 -13.15 -8.68
N GLY A 186 3.65 -13.57 -8.75
CA GLY A 186 2.73 -13.20 -9.80
C GLY A 186 2.62 -14.21 -10.92
N THR A 187 1.52 -14.14 -11.64
CA THR A 187 1.25 -14.96 -12.80
C THR A 187 2.10 -14.50 -14.00
N ARG A 188 2.13 -15.30 -15.07
CA ARG A 188 2.75 -14.90 -16.35
C ARG A 188 2.15 -13.58 -16.83
N ARG A 189 0.83 -13.45 -16.75
CA ARG A 189 0.10 -12.23 -17.12
C ARG A 189 0.54 -11.02 -16.30
N ASP A 190 0.73 -11.16 -14.99
CA ASP A 190 1.23 -10.07 -14.14
C ASP A 190 2.65 -9.66 -14.51
N ARG A 191 3.46 -10.59 -15.01
CA ARG A 191 4.82 -10.29 -15.50
C ARG A 191 4.79 -9.55 -16.84
N GLU A 192 3.91 -9.95 -17.74
CA GLU A 192 3.70 -9.28 -19.03
C GLU A 192 3.21 -7.84 -18.86
N ILE A 193 2.23 -7.62 -17.97
CA ILE A 193 1.74 -6.26 -17.65
C ILE A 193 2.89 -5.38 -17.10
N ARG A 194 3.83 -5.94 -16.35
CA ARG A 194 4.98 -5.18 -15.83
C ARG A 194 5.94 -4.69 -16.88
N THR A 195 6.03 -5.36 -18.00
CA THR A 195 6.93 -4.97 -19.11
C THR A 195 6.30 -3.93 -20.01
N LEU A 196 4.98 -3.70 -19.89
CA LEU A 196 4.22 -2.74 -20.69
C LEU A 196 4.03 -1.37 -19.99
N VAL A 197 4.40 -1.27 -18.72
CA VAL A 197 4.33 -0.04 -17.91
C VAL A 197 5.74 0.42 -17.57
#